data_c722db6d6d34c7e9c481ed03b48b468f
#
_entry.id   c722db6d6d34c7e9c481ed03b48b468f
#
_cell.length_a   1.000
_cell.length_b   1.000
_cell.length_c   1.000
_cell.angle_alpha   90.00
_cell.angle_beta   90.00
_cell.angle_gamma   90.00
#
_symmetry.space_group_name_H-M   'P 1'
#
loop_
_entity.id
_entity.type
_entity.pdbx_description
1 polymer ?
#
loop_
_entity_poly.entity_id
_entity_poly.type
_entity_poly.pdbx_seq_one_letter_code
_entity_poly.pdbx_strand_id
1 'polypeptide(L)'
;MKYHVSWTFRQGGSTSENEAAAKRILALYSKWSPPEGTTYREFLGRADGNGGYAVIETDNPTELADVATFAPFAEWQIQPVLDIAEAVQIATKAIEFRDSIG
;
A
#
# COMPACT_ATOMS: atom_id res chain seq x y z
N MET A 1 -10.60 8.54 4.36
CA MET A 1 -9.95 8.32 3.04
C MET A 1 -9.32 6.95 2.99
N LYS A 2 -9.49 6.25 1.89
CA LYS A 2 -8.91 4.93 1.68
C LYS A 2 -7.68 5.03 0.79
N TYR A 3 -6.68 4.18 1.09
CA TYR A 3 -5.44 4.11 0.33
C TYR A 3 -5.14 2.66 0.00
N HIS A 4 -4.70 2.43 -1.22
CA HIS A 4 -4.16 1.14 -1.63
C HIS A 4 -2.64 1.23 -1.50
N VAL A 5 -2.07 0.37 -0.66
CA VAL A 5 -0.64 0.30 -0.40
C VAL A 5 -0.16 -1.06 -0.90
N SER A 6 0.76 -1.05 -1.84
CA SER A 6 1.36 -2.28 -2.33
C SER A 6 2.87 -2.25 -2.15
N TRP A 7 3.46 -3.43 -2.02
CA TRP A 7 4.91 -3.56 -1.89
C TRP A 7 5.41 -4.78 -2.64
N THR A 8 6.62 -4.65 -3.15
CA THR A 8 7.37 -5.74 -3.78
C THR A 8 8.75 -5.79 -3.15
N PHE A 9 9.13 -6.93 -2.63
CA PHE A 9 10.42 -7.06 -1.95
C PHE A 9 11.59 -6.90 -2.92
N ARG A 10 12.64 -6.26 -2.43
CA ARG A 10 13.90 -6.10 -3.16
C ARG A 10 14.75 -7.34 -2.96
N GLN A 11 15.06 -8.02 -4.06
CA GLN A 11 15.83 -9.25 -4.04
C GLN A 11 17.08 -9.11 -4.94
N GLY A 12 17.85 -8.04 -4.70
CA GLY A 12 19.03 -7.73 -5.49
C GLY A 12 20.32 -8.35 -5.00
N GLY A 13 20.30 -9.03 -3.84
CA GLY A 13 21.49 -9.60 -3.25
C GLY A 13 21.70 -11.08 -3.57
N SER A 14 22.69 -11.68 -2.92
CA SER A 14 22.90 -13.13 -2.95
C SER A 14 21.76 -13.86 -2.24
N THR A 15 21.70 -15.18 -2.41
CA THR A 15 20.71 -16.00 -1.69
C THR A 15 20.79 -15.79 -0.17
N SER A 16 22.00 -15.77 0.39
CA SER A 16 22.19 -15.59 1.82
C SER A 16 21.83 -14.18 2.29
N GLU A 17 22.09 -13.15 1.48
CA GLU A 17 21.69 -11.78 1.77
C GLU A 17 20.17 -11.61 1.73
N ASN A 18 19.51 -12.20 0.73
CA ASN A 18 18.06 -12.17 0.63
C ASN A 18 17.41 -12.93 1.80
N GLU A 19 17.98 -14.05 2.19
CA GLU A 19 17.52 -14.81 3.36
C GLU A 19 17.63 -13.98 4.65
N ALA A 20 18.76 -13.30 4.85
CA ALA A 20 18.98 -12.44 6.01
C ALA A 20 17.97 -11.29 6.04
N ALA A 21 17.70 -10.68 4.89
CA ALA A 21 16.69 -9.63 4.77
C ALA A 21 15.29 -10.13 5.13
N ALA A 22 14.91 -11.31 4.63
CA ALA A 22 13.63 -11.94 4.94
C ALA A 22 13.46 -12.17 6.44
N LYS A 23 14.49 -12.68 7.09
CA LYS A 23 14.47 -12.89 8.55
C LYS A 23 14.33 -11.57 9.31
N ARG A 24 15.00 -10.53 8.85
CA ARG A 24 14.91 -9.21 9.47
C ARG A 24 13.52 -8.61 9.34
N ILE A 25 12.90 -8.73 8.17
CA ILE A 25 11.53 -8.27 7.94
C ILE A 25 10.56 -8.95 8.91
N LEU A 26 10.65 -10.27 9.03
CA LEU A 26 9.78 -11.03 9.92
C LEU A 26 9.98 -10.64 11.39
N ALA A 27 11.21 -10.40 11.80
CA ALA A 27 11.51 -9.95 13.14
C ALA A 27 10.92 -8.56 13.43
N LEU A 28 11.03 -7.63 12.48
CA LEU A 28 10.44 -6.31 12.61
C LEU A 28 8.92 -6.39 12.65
N TYR A 29 8.33 -7.16 11.74
CA TYR A 29 6.89 -7.33 11.68
C TYR A 29 6.32 -7.90 12.98
N SER A 30 7.01 -8.83 13.61
CA SER A 30 6.55 -9.45 14.86
C SER A 30 6.40 -8.45 16.02
N LYS A 31 7.08 -7.31 15.95
CA LYS A 31 7.04 -6.25 16.96
C LYS A 31 6.32 -5.00 16.51
N TRP A 32 5.90 -4.97 15.26
CA TRP A 32 5.20 -3.82 14.69
C TRP A 32 3.70 -3.92 14.97
N SER A 33 3.07 -2.76 15.14
CA SER A 33 1.61 -2.63 15.19
C SER A 33 1.18 -1.49 14.28
N PRO A 34 0.01 -1.59 13.65
CA PRO A 34 -0.52 -0.48 12.88
C PRO A 34 -0.66 0.77 13.75
N PRO A 35 -0.40 1.98 13.21
CA PRO A 35 -0.63 3.22 13.94
C PRO A 35 -2.09 3.35 14.38
N GLU A 36 -2.31 3.96 15.55
CA GLU A 36 -3.65 4.34 15.98
C GLU A 36 -4.25 5.28 14.94
N GLY A 37 -5.52 5.17 14.68
CA GLY A 37 -6.19 6.00 13.68
C GLY A 37 -6.12 5.44 12.27
N THR A 38 -5.48 4.30 12.07
CA THR A 38 -5.54 3.56 10.80
C THR A 38 -6.41 2.33 10.96
N THR A 39 -7.17 2.01 9.93
CA THR A 39 -7.94 0.76 9.86
C THR A 39 -7.48 -0.01 8.64
N TYR A 40 -6.96 -1.20 8.85
CA TYR A 40 -6.58 -2.11 7.77
C TYR A 40 -7.81 -2.91 7.37
N ARG A 41 -8.39 -2.58 6.21
CA ARG A 41 -9.55 -3.29 5.66
C ARG A 41 -9.14 -4.61 5.04
N GLU A 42 -8.00 -4.60 4.34
CA GLU A 42 -7.37 -5.78 3.79
C GLU A 42 -5.88 -5.70 4.04
N PHE A 43 -5.25 -6.84 4.28
CA PHE A 43 -3.81 -6.92 4.48
C PHE A 43 -3.38 -8.30 4.00
N LEU A 44 -2.91 -8.39 2.76
CA LEU A 44 -2.71 -9.64 2.07
C LEU A 44 -1.31 -9.77 1.51
N GLY A 45 -0.71 -10.93 1.72
CA GLY A 45 0.55 -11.28 1.09
C GLY A 45 0.30 -11.95 -0.26
N ARG A 46 1.22 -11.75 -1.20
CA ARG A 46 1.17 -12.44 -2.49
C ARG A 46 1.52 -13.91 -2.30
N ALA A 47 0.86 -14.78 -3.06
CA ALA A 47 1.13 -16.21 -2.99
C ALA A 47 2.56 -16.59 -3.41
N ASP A 48 3.22 -15.75 -4.22
CA ASP A 48 4.61 -15.97 -4.63
C ASP A 48 5.63 -15.54 -3.54
N GLY A 49 5.15 -14.99 -2.43
CA GLY A 49 6.03 -14.56 -1.33
C GLY A 49 6.81 -13.28 -1.59
N ASN A 50 6.56 -12.59 -2.70
CA ASN A 50 7.40 -11.48 -3.14
C ASN A 50 6.78 -10.10 -2.87
N GLY A 51 5.82 -10.02 -1.99
CA GLY A 51 5.18 -8.75 -1.65
C GLY A 51 3.75 -8.94 -1.20
N GLY A 52 2.98 -7.87 -1.30
CA GLY A 52 1.58 -7.90 -0.91
C GLY A 52 0.91 -6.56 -1.11
N TYR A 53 -0.30 -6.43 -0.58
CA TYR A 53 -1.00 -5.15 -0.56
C TYR A 53 -1.90 -5.02 0.66
N ALA A 54 -2.25 -3.79 0.96
CA ALA A 54 -3.21 -3.46 2.00
C ALA A 54 -4.15 -2.37 1.51
N VAL A 55 -5.38 -2.39 2.01
CA VAL A 55 -6.31 -1.26 1.89
C VAL A 55 -6.42 -0.65 3.28
N ILE A 56 -5.97 0.60 3.39
CA ILE A 56 -5.85 1.30 4.67
C ILE A 56 -6.78 2.50 4.65
N GLU A 57 -7.58 2.64 5.70
CA GLU A 57 -8.44 3.79 5.90
C GLU A 57 -7.89 4.65 7.02
N THR A 58 -7.70 5.95 6.74
CA THR A 58 -7.23 6.92 7.72
C THR A 58 -7.62 8.33 7.28
N ASP A 59 -7.84 9.20 8.26
CA ASP A 59 -8.06 10.63 8.02
C ASP A 59 -6.74 11.42 8.08
N ASN A 60 -5.66 10.77 8.46
CA ASN A 60 -4.35 11.40 8.57
C ASN A 60 -3.33 10.67 7.67
N PRO A 61 -3.05 11.20 6.47
CA PRO A 61 -2.12 10.55 5.54
C PRO A 61 -0.71 10.36 6.11
N THR A 62 -0.31 11.13 7.11
CA THR A 62 1.02 10.97 7.71
C THR A 62 1.17 9.63 8.42
N GLU A 63 0.06 9.00 8.83
CA GLU A 63 0.09 7.66 9.39
C GLU A 63 0.62 6.61 8.40
N LEU A 64 0.47 6.88 7.10
CA LEU A 64 0.98 5.98 6.05
C LEU A 64 2.51 5.97 6.00
N ALA A 65 3.16 6.99 6.55
CA ALA A 65 4.62 7.05 6.60
C ALA A 65 5.23 5.94 7.48
N ASP A 66 4.41 5.23 8.24
CA ASP A 66 4.83 4.08 9.03
C ASP A 66 5.45 2.97 8.17
N VAL A 67 5.14 2.91 6.89
CA VAL A 67 5.79 1.99 5.97
C VAL A 67 7.31 2.22 5.89
N ALA A 68 7.79 3.38 6.35
CA ALA A 68 9.22 3.67 6.43
C ALA A 68 9.98 2.63 7.28
N THR A 69 9.31 1.99 8.23
CA THR A 69 9.88 0.89 9.01
C THR A 69 10.41 -0.23 8.09
N PHE A 70 9.73 -0.46 6.97
CA PHE A 70 10.05 -1.53 6.03
C PHE A 70 10.64 -1.02 4.71
N ALA A 71 10.86 0.29 4.58
CA ALA A 71 11.28 0.90 3.32
C ALA A 71 12.53 0.28 2.69
N PRO A 72 13.59 -0.08 3.46
CA PRO A 72 14.79 -0.66 2.86
C PRO A 72 14.59 -2.01 2.19
N PHE A 73 13.50 -2.71 2.50
CA PHE A 73 13.29 -4.09 2.10
C PHE A 73 12.40 -4.25 0.87
N ALA A 74 11.68 -3.19 0.50
CA ALA A 74 10.68 -3.30 -0.55
C ALA A 74 10.53 -1.99 -1.32
N GLU A 75 9.97 -2.09 -2.50
CA GLU A 75 9.45 -0.95 -3.24
C GLU A 75 7.98 -0.79 -2.89
N TRP A 76 7.58 0.43 -2.58
CA TRP A 76 6.26 0.76 -2.08
C TRP A 76 5.52 1.66 -3.05
N GLN A 77 4.22 1.41 -3.20
CA GLN A 77 3.30 2.30 -3.90
C GLN A 77 2.12 2.58 -3.00
N ILE A 78 1.81 3.85 -2.83
CA ILE A 78 0.68 4.30 -2.01
C ILE A 78 -0.20 5.17 -2.90
N GLN A 79 -1.45 4.76 -3.06
CA GLN A 79 -2.40 5.44 -3.94
C GLN A 79 -3.71 5.70 -3.19
N PRO A 80 -4.22 6.93 -3.18
CA PRO A 80 -5.58 7.16 -2.72
C PRO A 80 -6.56 6.46 -3.65
N VAL A 81 -7.57 5.84 -3.07
CA VAL A 81 -8.61 5.14 -3.82
C VAL A 81 -9.99 5.61 -3.38
N LEU A 82 -10.95 5.45 -4.26
CA LEU A 82 -12.34 5.84 -4.03
C LEU A 82 -13.22 4.60 -4.12
N ASP A 83 -14.34 4.63 -3.42
CA ASP A 83 -15.37 3.63 -3.67
C ASP A 83 -15.83 3.73 -5.13
N ILE A 84 -16.15 2.60 -5.73
CA ILE A 84 -16.45 2.57 -7.17
C ILE A 84 -17.60 3.50 -7.56
N ALA A 85 -18.59 3.67 -6.70
CA ALA A 85 -19.71 4.56 -6.96
C ALA A 85 -19.25 6.02 -7.09
N GLU A 86 -18.33 6.47 -6.24
CA GLU A 86 -17.75 7.81 -6.32
C GLU A 86 -16.89 7.97 -7.56
N ALA A 87 -16.09 6.96 -7.88
CA ALA A 87 -15.25 6.99 -9.08
C ALA A 87 -16.10 7.09 -10.34
N VAL A 88 -17.22 6.38 -10.40
CA VAL A 88 -18.17 6.46 -11.52
C VAL A 88 -18.79 7.85 -11.64
N GLN A 89 -19.17 8.47 -10.53
CA GLN A 89 -19.72 9.83 -10.54
C GLN A 89 -18.71 10.83 -11.07
N ILE A 90 -17.46 10.73 -10.65
CA ILE A 90 -16.39 11.62 -11.11
C ILE A 90 -16.15 11.43 -12.61
N ALA A 91 -16.10 10.19 -13.07
CA ALA A 91 -15.93 9.88 -14.48
C ALA A 91 -17.09 10.46 -15.34
N THR A 92 -18.32 10.33 -14.85
CA THR A 92 -19.50 10.87 -15.53
C THR A 92 -19.42 12.39 -15.65
N LYS A 93 -19.07 13.09 -14.58
CA LYS A 93 -18.89 14.54 -14.61
C LYS A 93 -17.77 14.96 -15.55
N ALA A 94 -16.68 14.22 -15.60
CA ALA A 94 -15.60 14.51 -16.52
C ALA A 94 -16.02 14.35 -17.98
N ILE A 95 -16.84 13.35 -18.29
CA ILE A 95 -17.40 13.15 -19.64
C ILE A 95 -18.30 14.32 -20.00
N GLU A 96 -19.20 14.72 -19.10
CA GLU A 96 -20.09 15.86 -19.32
C GLU A 96 -19.31 17.15 -19.59
N PHE A 97 -18.25 17.38 -18.82
CA PHE A 97 -17.38 18.53 -19.04
C PHE A 97 -16.74 18.51 -20.42
N ARG A 98 -16.17 17.37 -20.82
CA ARG A 98 -15.57 17.24 -22.16
C ARG A 98 -16.58 17.47 -23.27
N ASP A 99 -17.78 16.92 -23.12
CA ASP A 99 -18.84 17.10 -24.11
C ASP A 99 -19.31 18.56 -24.21
N SER A 100 -19.30 19.30 -23.09
CA SER A 100 -19.71 20.69 -23.11
C SER A 100 -18.74 21.62 -23.87
N ILE A 101 -17.52 21.21 -24.02
CA ILE A 101 -16.50 21.98 -24.78
C ILE A 101 -16.53 21.60 -26.28
N GLY A 102 -17.07 20.47 -26.59
CA GLY A 102 -17.19 19.96 -27.96
C GLY A 102 -16.08 19.01 -28.27
#